data_81d8268ebf74c955c4f70e322993e969
#
_entry.id   81d8268ebf74c955c4f70e322993e969
#
_cell.length_a   1.000
_cell.length_b   1.000
_cell.length_c   1.000
_cell.angle_alpha   90.00
_cell.angle_beta   90.00
_cell.angle_gamma   90.00
#
_symmetry.space_group_name_H-M   'P 1'
#
loop_
_entity.id
_entity.type
_entity.pdbx_description
1 polymer ?
#
loop_
_entity_poly.entity_id
_entity_poly.type
_entity_poly.pdbx_seq_one_letter_code
_entity_poly.pdbx_strand_id
1 'polypeptide(L)'
;GVGRGYHSREVDTFGVPSTNSDNDANREMFEEQVEIIMKAFNEESFSHHGKHYDLPPEVPYRGYTLKEITLVPRPKHLPVETWQPMVSSTQRAMDFMAEHNIQPVIGGGAVTGGPSDDVIERWTETLVKHDYKDVQLGSRLVLGLPTFIADTEKEAIEQSRKYLEEDMKMFAPLGFFRSFTEEMLDSLGDPSRAPSAGFPTMEDTIASGAWVCGPPEKITERIMEIQDKYPGLEYMHVG
;
A
#
# COMPACT_ATOMS: atom_id res chain seq x y z
N GLY A 1 2.15 -3.87 -9.39
CA GLY A 1 1.73 -2.90 -8.36
C GLY A 1 1.58 -1.51 -8.94
N VAL A 2 0.59 -0.77 -8.45
CA VAL A 2 0.40 0.65 -8.77
C VAL A 2 0.45 1.46 -7.47
N GLY A 3 0.84 2.74 -7.56
CA GLY A 3 0.94 3.60 -6.38
C GLY A 3 1.10 5.06 -6.77
N ARG A 4 0.61 5.94 -5.87
CA ARG A 4 0.57 7.39 -6.12
C ARG A 4 1.92 8.10 -5.91
N GLY A 5 2.91 7.40 -5.32
CA GLY A 5 4.10 8.03 -4.76
C GLY A 5 3.74 8.82 -3.48
N TYR A 6 4.37 8.48 -2.39
CA TYR A 6 4.00 9.07 -1.09
C TYR A 6 4.91 10.23 -0.68
N HIS A 7 6.21 10.06 -0.86
CA HIS A 7 7.20 10.98 -0.32
C HIS A 7 7.65 11.99 -1.37
N SER A 8 7.83 13.26 -0.93
CA SER A 8 8.30 14.34 -1.80
C SER A 8 9.58 14.00 -2.55
N ARG A 9 10.50 13.26 -1.93
CA ARG A 9 11.74 12.81 -2.60
C ARG A 9 11.51 11.80 -3.71
N GLU A 10 10.38 11.09 -3.71
CA GLU A 10 10.04 10.13 -4.77
C GLU A 10 9.42 10.82 -5.98
N VAL A 11 8.59 11.83 -5.75
CA VAL A 11 7.75 12.40 -6.80
C VAL A 11 8.04 13.86 -7.08
N ASP A 12 8.17 14.75 -6.07
CA ASP A 12 8.43 16.18 -6.30
C ASP A 12 9.77 16.42 -7.01
N THR A 13 10.77 15.57 -6.76
CA THR A 13 12.06 15.63 -7.45
C THR A 13 11.97 15.32 -8.95
N PHE A 14 10.90 14.68 -9.40
CA PHE A 14 10.60 14.44 -10.82
C PHE A 14 9.62 15.46 -11.40
N GLY A 15 9.29 16.51 -10.66
CA GLY A 15 8.35 17.55 -11.10
C GLY A 15 6.89 17.11 -11.08
N VAL A 16 6.57 16.05 -10.36
CA VAL A 16 5.21 15.54 -10.17
C VAL A 16 4.74 15.89 -8.76
N PRO A 17 3.51 16.40 -8.56
CA PRO A 17 3.02 16.71 -7.23
C PRO A 17 2.95 15.45 -6.36
N SER A 18 3.48 15.54 -5.12
CA SER A 18 3.34 14.50 -4.10
C SER A 18 2.02 14.65 -3.35
N THR A 19 1.69 13.64 -2.52
CA THR A 19 0.54 13.73 -1.61
C THR A 19 0.68 14.86 -0.59
N ASN A 20 1.90 15.31 -0.32
CA ASN A 20 2.18 16.39 0.62
C ASN A 20 2.19 17.78 -0.03
N SER A 21 2.60 17.90 -1.30
CA SER A 21 2.64 19.18 -2.01
C SER A 21 1.28 19.56 -2.62
N ASP A 22 0.60 18.62 -3.27
CA ASP A 22 -0.74 18.78 -3.83
C ASP A 22 -1.40 17.40 -3.96
N ASN A 23 -2.15 17.03 -2.92
CA ASN A 23 -2.78 15.71 -2.84
C ASN A 23 -3.85 15.49 -3.93
N ASP A 24 -4.56 16.53 -4.33
CA ASP A 24 -5.64 16.41 -5.32
C ASP A 24 -5.06 16.25 -6.73
N ALA A 25 -4.08 17.08 -7.10
CA ALA A 25 -3.38 16.94 -8.38
C ALA A 25 -2.64 15.61 -8.50
N ASN A 26 -1.99 15.15 -7.43
CA ASN A 26 -1.36 13.84 -7.38
C ASN A 26 -2.39 12.71 -7.59
N ARG A 27 -3.57 12.81 -6.96
CA ARG A 27 -4.64 11.82 -7.12
C ARG A 27 -5.19 11.81 -8.54
N GLU A 28 -5.55 12.95 -9.10
CA GLU A 28 -6.06 13.04 -10.47
C GLU A 28 -5.09 12.45 -11.49
N MET A 29 -3.81 12.80 -11.37
CA MET A 29 -2.78 12.25 -12.25
C MET A 29 -2.65 10.73 -12.11
N PHE A 30 -2.66 10.21 -10.89
CA PHE A 30 -2.60 8.77 -10.63
C PHE A 30 -3.80 8.03 -11.20
N GLU A 31 -5.02 8.54 -10.98
CA GLU A 31 -6.25 7.95 -11.50
C GLU A 31 -6.20 7.86 -13.04
N GLU A 32 -5.79 8.94 -13.72
CA GLU A 32 -5.59 8.96 -15.18
C GLU A 32 -4.50 7.97 -15.64
N GLN A 33 -3.38 7.86 -14.91
CA GLN A 33 -2.33 6.87 -15.21
C GLN A 33 -2.85 5.42 -15.09
N VAL A 34 -3.65 5.13 -14.09
CA VAL A 34 -4.26 3.80 -13.93
C VAL A 34 -5.23 3.50 -15.08
N GLU A 35 -6.07 4.45 -15.49
CA GLU A 35 -6.94 4.28 -16.65
C GLU A 35 -6.16 3.95 -17.93
N ILE A 36 -5.05 4.64 -18.16
CA ILE A 36 -4.16 4.36 -19.30
C ILE A 36 -3.58 2.96 -19.22
N ILE A 37 -3.11 2.54 -18.03
CA ILE A 37 -2.57 1.20 -17.81
C ILE A 37 -3.64 0.13 -18.08
N MET A 38 -4.88 0.34 -17.60
CA MET A 38 -5.97 -0.61 -17.81
C MET A 38 -6.38 -0.70 -19.29
N LYS A 39 -6.43 0.42 -20.02
CA LYS A 39 -6.59 0.41 -21.49
C LYS A 39 -5.48 -0.39 -22.17
N ALA A 40 -4.21 -0.10 -21.83
CA ALA A 40 -3.06 -0.79 -22.39
C ALA A 40 -3.08 -2.31 -22.15
N PHE A 41 -3.60 -2.76 -21.02
CA PHE A 41 -3.73 -4.20 -20.73
C PHE A 41 -4.88 -4.84 -21.50
N ASN A 42 -6.02 -4.20 -21.61
CA ASN A 42 -7.27 -4.80 -22.06
C ASN A 42 -7.54 -4.59 -23.56
N GLU A 43 -7.06 -3.48 -24.16
CA GLU A 43 -7.29 -3.14 -25.56
C GLU A 43 -6.09 -3.56 -26.41
N GLU A 44 -6.34 -3.99 -27.66
CA GLU A 44 -5.28 -4.36 -28.61
C GLU A 44 -4.47 -3.15 -29.03
N SER A 45 -5.16 -2.05 -29.31
CA SER A 45 -4.60 -0.71 -29.49
C SER A 45 -5.51 0.31 -28.81
N PHE A 46 -4.95 1.41 -28.37
CA PHE A 46 -5.70 2.44 -27.66
C PHE A 46 -5.15 3.83 -27.92
N SER A 47 -5.99 4.84 -27.70
CA SER A 47 -5.62 6.23 -27.53
C SER A 47 -6.16 6.75 -26.20
N HIS A 48 -5.55 7.81 -25.70
CA HIS A 48 -6.00 8.48 -24.50
C HIS A 48 -5.82 9.99 -24.64
N HIS A 49 -6.89 10.75 -24.40
CA HIS A 49 -6.89 12.21 -24.45
C HIS A 49 -7.46 12.71 -23.12
N GLY A 50 -6.57 12.91 -22.15
CA GLY A 50 -6.93 13.28 -20.79
C GLY A 50 -6.42 14.66 -20.39
N LYS A 51 -6.49 14.93 -19.09
CA LYS A 51 -6.04 16.20 -18.52
C LYS A 51 -4.51 16.29 -18.45
N HIS A 52 -3.86 15.19 -18.14
CA HIS A 52 -2.42 15.12 -17.91
C HIS A 52 -1.66 14.44 -19.05
N TYR A 53 -2.34 13.57 -19.79
CA TYR A 53 -1.71 12.75 -20.84
C TYR A 53 -2.50 12.79 -22.14
N ASP A 54 -1.75 12.92 -23.24
CA ASP A 54 -2.26 12.81 -24.61
C ASP A 54 -1.45 11.73 -25.33
N LEU A 55 -2.07 10.56 -25.61
CA LEU A 55 -1.39 9.37 -26.10
C LEU A 55 -2.12 8.76 -27.31
N PRO A 56 -1.43 8.59 -28.45
CA PRO A 56 -0.12 9.17 -28.75
C PRO A 56 -0.22 10.68 -28.96
N PRO A 57 0.82 11.45 -28.64
CA PRO A 57 0.87 12.84 -29.07
C PRO A 57 0.97 12.93 -30.60
N GLU A 58 0.62 14.08 -31.17
CA GLU A 58 0.78 14.30 -32.61
C GLU A 58 2.25 14.25 -33.02
N VAL A 59 2.75 13.06 -33.29
CA VAL A 59 4.12 12.82 -33.77
C VAL A 59 4.08 12.21 -35.15
N PRO A 60 4.68 12.89 -36.18
CA PRO A 60 4.81 12.31 -37.50
C PRO A 60 5.70 11.05 -37.44
N TYR A 61 5.22 9.96 -38.02
CA TYR A 61 5.98 8.72 -38.11
C TYR A 61 5.93 8.18 -39.57
N ARG A 62 7.07 8.17 -40.25
CA ARG A 62 7.20 7.61 -41.61
C ARG A 62 6.13 8.07 -42.60
N GLY A 63 5.76 9.37 -42.58
CA GLY A 63 4.78 9.95 -43.48
C GLY A 63 3.31 9.80 -43.10
N TYR A 64 3.01 9.31 -41.91
CA TYR A 64 1.68 9.32 -41.32
C TYR A 64 1.73 9.76 -39.85
N THR A 65 0.59 10.13 -39.28
CA THR A 65 0.45 10.45 -37.85
C THR A 65 -0.07 9.21 -37.14
N LEU A 66 0.64 8.79 -36.08
CA LEU A 66 0.21 7.69 -35.23
C LEU A 66 -1.06 8.12 -34.48
N LYS A 67 -2.09 7.28 -34.51
CA LYS A 67 -3.39 7.56 -33.85
C LYS A 67 -3.67 6.69 -32.66
N GLU A 68 -3.02 5.55 -32.60
CA GLU A 68 -3.16 4.57 -31.51
C GLU A 68 -1.82 3.95 -31.20
N ILE A 69 -1.66 3.48 -30.00
CA ILE A 69 -0.48 2.75 -29.53
C ILE A 69 -0.87 1.37 -29.01
N THR A 70 0.08 0.45 -28.99
CA THR A 70 -0.10 -0.94 -28.54
C THR A 70 0.94 -1.27 -27.49
N LEU A 71 0.53 -1.92 -26.40
CA LEU A 71 1.45 -2.47 -25.41
C LEU A 71 2.10 -3.76 -25.95
N VAL A 72 3.44 -3.82 -25.93
CA VAL A 72 4.20 -5.00 -26.37
C VAL A 72 5.30 -5.32 -25.34
N PRO A 73 5.37 -6.55 -24.82
CA PRO A 73 4.45 -7.67 -25.06
C PRO A 73 3.09 -7.46 -24.37
N ARG A 74 2.06 -8.06 -24.93
CA ARG A 74 0.74 -8.07 -24.29
C ARG A 74 0.71 -9.00 -23.07
N PRO A 75 -0.13 -8.70 -22.06
CA PRO A 75 -0.33 -9.60 -20.92
C PRO A 75 -0.76 -11.01 -21.41
N LYS A 76 -0.17 -12.04 -20.80
CA LYS A 76 -0.51 -13.43 -21.11
C LYS A 76 -1.88 -13.84 -20.55
N HIS A 77 -2.24 -13.27 -19.43
CA HIS A 77 -3.49 -13.56 -18.71
C HIS A 77 -4.24 -12.26 -18.44
N LEU A 78 -5.55 -12.30 -18.59
CA LEU A 78 -6.46 -11.19 -18.29
C LEU A 78 -7.60 -11.70 -17.38
N PRO A 79 -8.08 -10.88 -16.43
CA PRO A 79 -7.56 -9.55 -16.09
C PRO A 79 -6.15 -9.63 -15.47
N VAL A 80 -5.36 -8.59 -15.65
CA VAL A 80 -4.06 -8.50 -14.96
C VAL A 80 -4.30 -8.27 -13.48
N GLU A 81 -3.72 -9.12 -12.65
CA GLU A 81 -3.77 -8.98 -11.20
C GLU A 81 -3.03 -7.70 -10.78
N THR A 82 -3.74 -6.77 -10.15
CA THR A 82 -3.22 -5.45 -9.80
C THR A 82 -3.36 -5.17 -8.31
N TRP A 83 -2.29 -4.67 -7.72
CA TRP A 83 -2.16 -4.40 -6.29
C TRP A 83 -1.77 -2.95 -6.03
N GLN A 84 -2.32 -2.36 -4.94
CA GLN A 84 -2.00 -1.00 -4.51
C GLN A 84 -1.86 -0.94 -2.99
N PRO A 85 -0.78 -0.33 -2.45
CA PRO A 85 -0.70 -0.05 -1.02
C PRO A 85 -1.85 0.85 -0.56
N MET A 86 -2.60 0.41 0.46
CA MET A 86 -3.67 1.20 1.05
C MET A 86 -3.11 2.11 2.14
N VAL A 87 -2.52 3.22 1.76
CA VAL A 87 -2.04 4.25 2.67
C VAL A 87 -3.19 5.15 3.13
N SER A 88 -4.12 5.45 2.23
CA SER A 88 -5.32 6.24 2.50
C SER A 88 -6.56 5.34 2.44
N SER A 89 -7.30 5.28 3.54
CA SER A 89 -8.56 4.55 3.65
C SER A 89 -9.78 5.42 3.37
N THR A 90 -9.66 6.42 2.50
CA THR A 90 -10.82 7.23 2.08
C THR A 90 -11.76 6.40 1.20
N GLN A 91 -13.06 6.66 1.30
CA GLN A 91 -14.05 5.95 0.49
C GLN A 91 -13.79 6.09 -1.01
N ARG A 92 -13.39 7.29 -1.47
CA ARG A 92 -13.01 7.52 -2.88
C ARG A 92 -11.88 6.59 -3.33
N ALA A 93 -10.88 6.38 -2.49
CA ALA A 93 -9.77 5.49 -2.83
C ALA A 93 -10.23 4.03 -2.93
N MET A 94 -11.07 3.60 -2.00
CA MET A 94 -11.63 2.23 -2.01
C MET A 94 -12.57 2.01 -3.21
N ASP A 95 -13.45 2.95 -3.50
CA ASP A 95 -14.35 2.88 -4.67
C ASP A 95 -13.53 2.79 -5.96
N PHE A 96 -12.51 3.63 -6.12
CA PHE A 96 -11.61 3.59 -7.29
C PHE A 96 -10.89 2.24 -7.43
N MET A 97 -10.38 1.69 -6.33
CA MET A 97 -9.72 0.37 -6.36
C MET A 97 -10.69 -0.74 -6.75
N ALA A 98 -11.88 -0.75 -6.18
CA ALA A 98 -12.92 -1.74 -6.50
C ALA A 98 -13.35 -1.62 -7.98
N GLU A 99 -13.58 -0.41 -8.48
CA GLU A 99 -13.99 -0.11 -9.85
C GLU A 99 -12.98 -0.62 -10.89
N HIS A 100 -11.69 -0.49 -10.59
CA HIS A 100 -10.59 -0.92 -11.48
C HIS A 100 -10.04 -2.32 -11.16
N ASN A 101 -10.71 -3.09 -10.30
CA ASN A 101 -10.26 -4.43 -9.89
C ASN A 101 -8.84 -4.44 -9.27
N ILE A 102 -8.50 -3.37 -8.54
CA ILE A 102 -7.23 -3.24 -7.83
C ILE A 102 -7.42 -3.77 -6.40
N GLN A 103 -6.50 -4.61 -5.95
CA GLN A 103 -6.55 -5.19 -4.62
C GLN A 103 -5.65 -4.41 -3.66
N PRO A 104 -6.13 -4.05 -2.45
CA PRO A 104 -5.33 -3.35 -1.47
C PRO A 104 -4.26 -4.23 -0.82
N VAL A 105 -3.10 -3.63 -0.59
CA VAL A 105 -2.08 -4.17 0.32
C VAL A 105 -2.12 -3.34 1.59
N ILE A 106 -2.51 -3.96 2.69
CA ILE A 106 -2.53 -3.36 4.02
C ILE A 106 -1.27 -3.85 4.75
N GLY A 107 -0.29 -2.97 4.89
CA GLY A 107 1.01 -3.30 5.48
C GLY A 107 1.13 -2.90 6.95
N GLY A 108 2.19 -3.38 7.57
CA GLY A 108 2.79 -2.87 8.80
C GLY A 108 1.88 -2.74 10.02
N GLY A 109 1.80 -3.75 10.88
CA GLY A 109 1.13 -3.65 12.19
C GLY A 109 -0.38 -3.43 12.14
N ALA A 110 -0.95 -3.45 10.95
CA ALA A 110 -2.37 -3.24 10.74
C ALA A 110 -3.25 -4.39 11.23
N VAL A 111 -2.64 -5.51 11.51
CA VAL A 111 -3.29 -6.81 11.57
C VAL A 111 -3.90 -7.16 12.93
N THR A 112 -3.77 -6.33 13.94
CA THR A 112 -3.98 -6.78 15.32
C THR A 112 -5.08 -6.09 16.11
N GLY A 113 -6.06 -5.54 15.43
CA GLY A 113 -7.17 -4.86 16.08
C GLY A 113 -7.13 -3.33 15.91
N GLY A 114 -8.22 -2.68 16.18
CA GLY A 114 -8.35 -1.22 16.09
C GLY A 114 -8.53 -0.71 14.65
N PRO A 115 -7.84 0.35 14.24
CA PRO A 115 -8.13 1.06 12.98
C PRO A 115 -8.04 0.23 11.70
N SER A 116 -7.39 -0.93 11.74
CA SER A 116 -7.29 -1.81 10.56
C SER A 116 -8.51 -2.66 10.37
N ASP A 117 -9.16 -3.04 11.45
CA ASP A 117 -10.41 -3.77 11.39
C ASP A 117 -11.46 -2.93 10.67
N ASP A 118 -11.59 -1.66 11.05
CA ASP A 118 -12.50 -0.71 10.39
C ASP A 118 -12.19 -0.56 8.89
N VAL A 119 -10.90 -0.55 8.52
CA VAL A 119 -10.49 -0.45 7.12
C VAL A 119 -10.87 -1.72 6.34
N ILE A 120 -10.69 -2.90 6.93
CA ILE A 120 -11.03 -4.18 6.31
C ILE A 120 -12.54 -4.35 6.18
N GLU A 121 -13.31 -3.95 7.20
CA GLU A 121 -14.77 -3.95 7.16
C GLU A 121 -15.29 -3.03 6.05
N ARG A 122 -14.82 -1.79 5.99
CA ARG A 122 -15.21 -0.82 4.96
C ARG A 122 -14.79 -1.25 3.55
N TRP A 123 -13.64 -1.91 3.41
CA TRP A 123 -13.23 -2.51 2.13
C TRP A 123 -14.21 -3.61 1.72
N THR A 124 -14.58 -4.48 2.65
CA THR A 124 -15.57 -5.54 2.42
C THR A 124 -16.92 -4.97 1.99
N GLU A 125 -17.40 -3.94 2.66
CA GLU A 125 -18.64 -3.22 2.29
C GLU A 125 -18.52 -2.58 0.89
N THR A 126 -17.36 -2.01 0.57
CA THR A 126 -17.08 -1.42 -0.75
C THR A 126 -17.14 -2.47 -1.84
N LEU A 127 -16.59 -3.65 -1.64
CA LEU A 127 -16.70 -4.76 -2.60
C LEU A 127 -18.15 -5.16 -2.85
N VAL A 128 -18.96 -5.27 -1.80
CA VAL A 128 -20.39 -5.57 -1.91
C VAL A 128 -21.12 -4.47 -2.69
N LYS A 129 -20.85 -3.21 -2.40
CA LYS A 129 -21.39 -2.04 -3.12
C LYS A 129 -21.08 -2.07 -4.62
N HIS A 130 -19.90 -2.57 -5.00
CA HIS A 130 -19.46 -2.73 -6.39
C HIS A 130 -19.81 -4.10 -7.01
N ASP A 131 -20.85 -4.78 -6.46
CA ASP A 131 -21.41 -6.01 -7.00
C ASP A 131 -20.48 -7.23 -7.04
N TYR A 132 -19.37 -7.22 -6.27
CA TYR A 132 -18.55 -8.41 -6.11
C TYR A 132 -19.33 -9.53 -5.43
N LYS A 133 -19.13 -10.76 -5.87
CA LYS A 133 -19.86 -11.93 -5.35
C LYS A 133 -19.00 -12.70 -4.35
N ASP A 134 -19.66 -13.46 -3.49
CA ASP A 134 -19.01 -14.35 -2.50
C ASP A 134 -18.02 -13.64 -1.59
N VAL A 135 -18.27 -12.35 -1.31
CA VAL A 135 -17.40 -11.52 -0.47
C VAL A 135 -17.53 -11.92 0.99
N GLN A 136 -16.41 -12.21 1.62
CA GLN A 136 -16.26 -12.44 3.06
C GLN A 136 -15.34 -11.38 3.65
N LEU A 137 -15.33 -11.24 4.97
CA LEU A 137 -14.43 -10.30 5.65
C LEU A 137 -12.97 -10.63 5.32
N GLY A 138 -12.23 -9.67 4.76
CA GLY A 138 -10.86 -9.86 4.33
C GLY A 138 -10.66 -10.32 2.88
N SER A 139 -11.75 -10.47 2.10
CA SER A 139 -11.64 -10.85 0.69
C SER A 139 -10.86 -9.82 -0.14
N ARG A 140 -10.10 -10.33 -1.10
CA ARG A 140 -9.43 -9.54 -2.13
C ARG A 140 -8.49 -8.46 -1.57
N LEU A 141 -7.70 -8.80 -0.57
CA LEU A 141 -6.65 -7.95 -0.01
C LEU A 141 -5.44 -8.78 0.42
N VAL A 142 -4.31 -8.11 0.61
CA VAL A 142 -3.12 -8.66 1.26
C VAL A 142 -2.95 -8.01 2.62
N LEU A 143 -2.74 -8.81 3.65
CA LEU A 143 -2.30 -8.32 4.95
C LEU A 143 -0.80 -8.53 5.14
N GLY A 144 -0.11 -7.49 5.59
CA GLY A 144 1.29 -7.55 6.00
C GLY A 144 1.40 -7.90 7.48
N LEU A 145 2.20 -8.91 7.79
CA LEU A 145 2.57 -9.29 9.15
C LEU A 145 4.10 -9.23 9.27
N PRO A 146 4.67 -8.09 9.70
CA PRO A 146 6.09 -8.01 9.97
C PRO A 146 6.50 -9.00 11.07
N THR A 147 7.43 -9.89 10.75
CA THR A 147 7.85 -10.97 11.65
C THR A 147 9.35 -11.12 11.69
N PHE A 148 9.84 -11.66 12.79
CA PHE A 148 11.19 -12.18 12.88
C PHE A 148 11.19 -13.51 13.63
N ILE A 149 11.74 -14.54 13.00
CA ILE A 149 11.72 -15.92 13.50
C ILE A 149 13.10 -16.30 14.04
N ALA A 150 13.12 -16.81 15.28
CA ALA A 150 14.29 -17.45 15.91
C ALA A 150 13.82 -18.55 16.85
N ASP A 151 14.73 -19.31 17.43
CA ASP A 151 14.39 -20.44 18.33
C ASP A 151 13.63 -19.98 19.58
N THR A 152 13.87 -18.75 20.03
CA THR A 152 13.18 -18.13 21.17
C THR A 152 12.73 -16.71 20.86
N GLU A 153 11.70 -16.24 21.55
CA GLU A 153 11.26 -14.85 21.43
C GLU A 153 12.36 -13.85 21.80
N LYS A 154 13.11 -14.13 22.86
CA LYS A 154 14.21 -13.29 23.29
C LYS A 154 15.26 -13.16 22.21
N GLU A 155 15.65 -14.26 21.60
CA GLU A 155 16.62 -14.28 20.51
C GLU A 155 16.11 -13.55 19.27
N ALA A 156 14.85 -13.75 18.90
CA ALA A 156 14.21 -13.05 17.80
C ALA A 156 14.26 -11.53 18.01
N ILE A 157 13.94 -11.05 19.21
CA ILE A 157 13.97 -9.64 19.58
C ILE A 157 15.40 -9.08 19.52
N GLU A 158 16.37 -9.79 20.08
CA GLU A 158 17.78 -9.35 20.10
C GLU A 158 18.36 -9.25 18.69
N GLN A 159 18.07 -10.22 17.82
CA GLN A 159 18.58 -10.23 16.44
C GLN A 159 17.89 -9.18 15.56
N SER A 160 16.58 -8.99 15.69
CA SER A 160 15.82 -8.06 14.85
C SER A 160 15.95 -6.59 15.27
N ARG A 161 16.28 -6.31 16.52
CA ARG A 161 16.32 -4.95 17.08
C ARG A 161 17.07 -3.95 16.21
N LYS A 162 18.26 -4.30 15.80
CA LYS A 162 19.11 -3.44 14.98
C LYS A 162 18.45 -3.06 13.64
N TYR A 163 17.80 -4.03 13.01
CA TYR A 163 17.16 -3.81 11.71
C TYR A 163 15.91 -2.96 11.85
N LEU A 164 15.08 -3.24 12.85
CA LEU A 164 13.91 -2.44 13.15
C LEU A 164 14.25 -0.99 13.50
N GLU A 165 15.29 -0.77 14.32
CA GLU A 165 15.72 0.58 14.70
C GLU A 165 16.21 1.39 13.50
N GLU A 166 16.90 0.79 12.55
CA GLU A 166 17.31 1.47 11.32
C GLU A 166 16.14 1.70 10.37
N ASP A 167 15.23 0.76 10.28
CA ASP A 167 14.00 0.87 9.49
C ASP A 167 13.09 2.00 10.03
N MET A 168 12.92 2.06 11.33
CA MET A 168 12.18 3.13 11.99
C MET A 168 12.76 4.52 11.69
N LYS A 169 14.07 4.70 11.71
CA LYS A 169 14.72 5.99 11.38
C LYS A 169 14.37 6.45 9.96
N MET A 170 14.22 5.52 9.03
CA MET A 170 13.87 5.81 7.64
C MET A 170 12.37 6.12 7.50
N PHE A 171 11.50 5.33 8.10
CA PHE A 171 10.06 5.37 7.85
C PHE A 171 9.24 6.14 8.90
N ALA A 172 9.79 6.38 10.09
CA ALA A 172 9.10 7.12 11.14
C ALA A 172 8.66 8.52 10.69
N PRO A 173 9.52 9.33 10.02
CA PRO A 173 9.11 10.65 9.55
C PRO A 173 7.97 10.63 8.52
N LEU A 174 7.66 9.46 7.97
CA LEU A 174 6.59 9.26 6.99
C LEU A 174 5.27 8.81 7.63
N GLY A 175 5.24 8.60 8.95
CA GLY A 175 4.04 8.17 9.67
C GLY A 175 3.65 6.70 9.44
N PHE A 176 4.55 5.86 8.97
CA PHE A 176 4.25 4.45 8.70
C PHE A 176 4.25 3.54 9.93
N PHE A 177 4.78 3.98 11.05
CA PHE A 177 4.82 3.19 12.27
C PHE A 177 3.72 3.59 13.25
N ARG A 178 2.86 2.63 13.62
CA ARG A 178 1.75 2.84 14.56
C ARG A 178 2.16 2.92 16.03
N SER A 179 3.34 2.47 16.35
CA SER A 179 3.92 2.58 17.69
C SER A 179 4.33 4.00 18.08
N PHE A 180 4.25 4.96 17.15
CA PHE A 180 4.47 6.37 17.45
C PHE A 180 3.25 6.99 18.10
N THR A 181 3.45 7.66 19.23
CA THR A 181 2.43 8.52 19.81
C THR A 181 2.31 9.82 19.00
N GLU A 182 1.18 10.52 19.12
CA GLU A 182 1.02 11.83 18.47
C GLU A 182 2.10 12.82 18.91
N GLU A 183 2.50 12.79 20.19
CA GLU A 183 3.58 13.63 20.72
C GLU A 183 4.94 13.34 20.08
N MET A 184 5.24 12.07 19.82
CA MET A 184 6.44 11.67 19.07
C MET A 184 6.40 12.17 17.64
N LEU A 185 5.27 12.01 16.95
CA LEU A 185 5.09 12.48 15.57
C LEU A 185 5.20 14.01 15.47
N ASP A 186 4.58 14.75 16.37
CA ASP A 186 4.70 16.21 16.46
C ASP A 186 6.15 16.64 16.72
N SER A 187 6.84 15.91 17.59
CA SER A 187 8.25 16.18 17.90
C SER A 187 9.16 15.92 16.70
N LEU A 188 8.89 14.87 15.93
CA LEU A 188 9.64 14.55 14.70
C LEU A 188 9.39 15.60 13.60
N GLY A 189 8.21 16.19 13.56
CA GLY A 189 7.85 17.26 12.63
C GLY A 189 8.56 18.61 12.92
N ASP A 190 9.12 18.81 14.11
CA ASP A 190 9.82 20.01 14.51
C ASP A 190 11.34 19.78 14.50
N PRO A 191 12.10 20.45 13.60
CA PRO A 191 13.56 20.29 13.52
C PRO A 191 14.32 20.55 14.84
N SER A 192 13.76 21.37 15.74
CA SER A 192 14.39 21.66 17.04
C SER A 192 14.15 20.56 18.07
N ARG A 193 13.06 19.81 17.95
CA ARG A 193 12.62 18.77 18.86
C ARG A 193 12.94 17.34 18.37
N ALA A 194 13.03 17.17 17.05
CA ALA A 194 13.26 15.87 16.44
C ALA A 194 14.45 15.06 17.02
N PRO A 195 15.60 15.67 17.36
CA PRO A 195 16.72 14.93 17.96
C PRO A 195 16.42 14.32 19.34
N SER A 196 15.41 14.87 20.05
CA SER A 196 15.01 14.42 21.40
C SER A 196 13.68 13.66 21.42
N ALA A 197 13.07 13.48 20.24
CA ALA A 197 11.79 12.80 20.10
C ALA A 197 11.95 11.35 20.47
N GLY A 198 12.21 10.61 21.10
CA GLY A 198 12.40 9.15 21.34
C GLY A 198 11.74 8.33 20.23
N PHE A 199 12.42 7.30 19.81
CA PHE A 199 11.82 6.31 18.94
C PHE A 199 11.15 5.22 19.78
N PRO A 200 10.04 4.63 19.31
CA PRO A 200 9.47 3.46 19.94
C PRO A 200 10.53 2.37 20.09
N THR A 201 10.51 1.69 21.22
CA THR A 201 11.39 0.55 21.43
C THR A 201 10.88 -0.67 20.66
N MET A 202 11.71 -1.68 20.51
CA MET A 202 11.28 -2.98 19.99
C MET A 202 10.13 -3.57 20.82
N GLU A 203 10.18 -3.38 22.14
CA GLU A 203 9.14 -3.81 23.06
C GLU A 203 7.81 -3.07 22.83
N ASP A 204 7.84 -1.77 22.59
CA ASP A 204 6.65 -0.98 22.25
C ASP A 204 6.04 -1.45 20.92
N THR A 205 6.89 -1.72 19.94
CA THR A 205 6.48 -2.20 18.62
C THR A 205 5.82 -3.59 18.69
N ILE A 206 6.36 -4.48 19.51
CA ILE A 206 5.77 -5.81 19.76
C ILE A 206 4.47 -5.67 20.55
N ALA A 207 4.45 -4.84 21.59
CA ALA A 207 3.26 -4.62 22.42
C ALA A 207 2.09 -4.02 21.59
N SER A 208 2.39 -3.17 20.63
CA SER A 208 1.39 -2.63 19.70
C SER A 208 0.91 -3.65 18.63
N GLY A 209 1.57 -4.81 18.54
CA GLY A 209 1.32 -5.80 17.51
C GLY A 209 1.84 -5.41 16.12
N ALA A 210 2.61 -4.33 16.01
CA ALA A 210 3.19 -3.89 14.75
C ALA A 210 4.27 -4.85 14.24
N TRP A 211 4.84 -5.65 15.13
CA TRP A 211 5.79 -6.70 14.78
C TRP A 211 5.60 -7.94 15.67
N VAL A 212 5.81 -9.12 15.09
CA VAL A 212 5.70 -10.40 15.81
C VAL A 212 7.05 -11.10 15.78
N CYS A 213 7.64 -11.28 16.97
CA CYS A 213 8.91 -11.97 17.14
C CYS A 213 8.74 -13.27 17.93
N GLY A 214 9.42 -14.32 17.51
CA GLY A 214 9.43 -15.56 18.28
C GLY A 214 9.71 -16.81 17.46
N PRO A 215 9.49 -17.99 18.10
CA PRO A 215 9.63 -19.26 17.42
C PRO A 215 8.53 -19.47 16.36
N PRO A 216 8.73 -20.40 15.41
CA PRO A 216 7.78 -20.67 14.34
C PRO A 216 6.36 -20.94 14.81
N GLU A 217 6.20 -21.58 15.96
CA GLU A 217 4.91 -21.91 16.56
C GLU A 217 4.11 -20.64 16.89
N LYS A 218 4.77 -19.64 17.51
CA LYS A 218 4.15 -18.34 17.84
C LYS A 218 3.69 -17.59 16.58
N ILE A 219 4.49 -17.61 15.53
CA ILE A 219 4.12 -16.99 14.25
C ILE A 219 2.95 -17.72 13.61
N THR A 220 2.97 -19.05 13.65
CA THR A 220 1.89 -19.89 13.15
C THR A 220 0.57 -19.63 13.87
N GLU A 221 0.59 -19.58 15.22
CA GLU A 221 -0.60 -19.23 16.01
C GLU A 221 -1.16 -17.88 15.59
N ARG A 222 -0.28 -16.89 15.40
CA ARG A 222 -0.71 -15.55 14.98
C ARG A 222 -1.33 -15.53 13.58
N ILE A 223 -0.77 -16.28 12.64
CA ILE A 223 -1.33 -16.43 11.28
C ILE A 223 -2.72 -17.09 11.36
N MET A 224 -2.88 -18.12 12.17
CA MET A 224 -4.17 -18.81 12.34
C MET A 224 -5.23 -17.89 12.97
N GLU A 225 -4.88 -17.12 14.01
CA GLU A 225 -5.78 -16.11 14.60
C GLU A 225 -6.27 -15.10 13.56
N ILE A 226 -5.38 -14.64 12.69
CA ILE A 226 -5.70 -13.70 11.62
C ILE A 226 -6.63 -14.35 10.59
N GLN A 227 -6.37 -15.60 10.21
CA GLN A 227 -7.20 -16.35 9.27
C GLN A 227 -8.60 -16.59 9.84
N ASP A 228 -8.70 -16.93 11.12
CA ASP A 228 -9.99 -17.13 11.80
C ASP A 228 -10.79 -15.82 11.86
N LYS A 229 -10.11 -14.69 12.06
CA LYS A 229 -10.72 -13.37 12.11
C LYS A 229 -11.19 -12.88 10.74
N TYR A 230 -10.44 -13.18 9.71
CA TYR A 230 -10.68 -12.74 8.32
C TYR A 230 -10.85 -13.92 7.38
N PRO A 231 -12.00 -14.59 7.39
CA PRO A 231 -12.21 -15.84 6.63
C PRO A 231 -12.09 -15.68 5.12
N GLY A 232 -12.19 -14.47 4.59
CA GLY A 232 -11.99 -14.15 3.18
C GLY A 232 -10.54 -13.86 2.78
N LEU A 233 -9.60 -13.88 3.75
CA LEU A 233 -8.20 -13.56 3.48
C LEU A 233 -7.50 -14.67 2.69
N GLU A 234 -7.02 -14.33 1.49
CA GLU A 234 -6.33 -15.28 0.60
C GLU A 234 -4.81 -15.09 0.62
N TYR A 235 -4.34 -13.88 0.90
CA TYR A 235 -2.92 -13.53 0.80
C TYR A 235 -2.42 -12.83 2.06
N MET A 236 -1.27 -13.30 2.53
CA MET A 236 -0.55 -12.68 3.63
C MET A 236 0.92 -12.47 3.23
N HIS A 237 1.44 -11.28 3.46
CA HIS A 237 2.85 -10.97 3.36
C HIS A 237 3.49 -11.13 4.74
N VAL A 238 4.39 -12.09 4.87
CA VAL A 238 5.12 -12.40 6.10
C VAL A 238 6.60 -12.10 5.86
N GLY A 239 7.18 -11.19 6.64
CA GLY A 239 8.59 -10.79 6.48
C GLY A 239 8.97 -9.58 7.30
#